data_87b8ade57ee13d2d106d58e2b14b5796
#
_entry.id   87b8ade57ee13d2d106d58e2b14b5796
#
_cell.length_a   1.000
_cell.length_b   1.000
_cell.length_c   1.000
_cell.angle_alpha   90.00
_cell.angle_beta   90.00
_cell.angle_gamma   90.00
#
_symmetry.space_group_name_H-M   'P 1'
#
loop_
_entity.id
_entity.type
_entity.pdbx_description
1 polymer ?
#
loop_
_entity_poly.entity_id
_entity_poly.type
_entity_poly.pdbx_seq_one_letter_code
_entity_poly.pdbx_strand_id
1 'polypeptide(L)'
;MLRRLHEDMLHDNAPRHTAIAAAESFGRKRGVGQDFAHVFIAAARSLGIPARYVGGYFRREGGSEQESSHAWAEAFVPELGWVAVDAANGLCAAEAHVRVAVGLDSLSAAPLRGTRYGGAGEVISVKVRVDQAAQQIQN
;
A
#
# COMPACT_ATOMS: atom_id res chain seq x y z
N MET A 1 0.77 14.63 -9.75
CA MET A 1 1.68 13.56 -9.29
C MET A 1 1.02 12.18 -9.32
N LEU A 2 -0.08 11.95 -8.62
CA LEU A 2 -0.80 10.66 -8.58
C LEU A 2 -1.09 10.08 -9.97
N ARG A 3 -1.83 10.81 -10.80
CA ARG A 3 -2.20 10.36 -12.14
C ARG A 3 -0.99 10.02 -13.00
N ARG A 4 0.03 10.87 -12.98
CA ARG A 4 1.25 10.65 -13.77
C ARG A 4 1.99 9.38 -13.34
N LEU A 5 2.10 9.14 -12.03
CA LEU A 5 2.73 7.93 -11.53
C LEU A 5 1.96 6.67 -11.96
N HIS A 6 0.63 6.72 -11.90
CA HIS A 6 -0.24 5.63 -12.34
C HIS A 6 -0.11 5.35 -13.84
N GLU A 7 0.02 6.39 -14.67
CA GLU A 7 0.19 6.29 -16.12
C GLU A 7 1.61 5.83 -16.52
N ASP A 8 2.64 6.26 -15.76
CA ASP A 8 4.05 5.99 -16.08
C ASP A 8 4.55 4.62 -15.61
N MET A 9 3.83 3.95 -14.71
CA MET A 9 4.22 2.65 -14.14
C MET A 9 3.15 1.60 -14.37
N LEU A 10 3.59 0.37 -14.71
CA LEU A 10 2.72 -0.79 -14.84
C LEU A 10 2.57 -1.49 -13.49
N HIS A 11 1.33 -1.74 -13.08
CA HIS A 11 1.05 -2.54 -11.89
C HIS A 11 1.35 -4.02 -12.15
N ASP A 12 2.20 -4.60 -11.31
CA ASP A 12 2.57 -6.01 -11.35
C ASP A 12 1.84 -6.75 -10.22
N ASN A 13 1.06 -7.76 -10.55
CA ASN A 13 0.34 -8.56 -9.56
C ASN A 13 1.20 -9.73 -9.03
N ALA A 14 2.41 -9.93 -9.55
CA ALA A 14 3.28 -10.99 -9.08
C ALA A 14 3.75 -10.72 -7.65
N PRO A 15 3.56 -11.67 -6.73
CA PRO A 15 4.03 -11.49 -5.36
C PRO A 15 5.57 -11.39 -5.33
N ARG A 16 6.07 -10.40 -4.59
CA ARG A 16 7.51 -10.25 -4.33
C ARG A 16 7.78 -10.29 -2.84
N HIS A 17 8.82 -11.02 -2.49
CA HIS A 17 9.27 -11.14 -1.09
C HIS A 17 10.37 -10.13 -0.74
N THR A 18 10.91 -9.42 -1.74
CA THR A 18 12.02 -8.48 -1.55
C THR A 18 11.58 -7.06 -1.89
N ALA A 19 11.76 -6.16 -0.96
CA ALA A 19 11.60 -4.73 -1.20
C ALA A 19 12.71 -4.22 -2.13
N ILE A 20 12.35 -3.37 -3.08
CA ILE A 20 13.30 -2.64 -3.93
C ILE A 20 13.21 -1.14 -3.67
N ALA A 21 14.28 -0.43 -3.96
CA ALA A 21 14.32 1.01 -3.77
C ALA A 21 13.32 1.72 -4.72
N ALA A 22 12.74 2.83 -4.27
CA ALA A 22 11.79 3.62 -5.05
C ALA A 22 12.37 4.05 -6.41
N ALA A 23 13.63 4.49 -6.45
CA ALA A 23 14.31 4.86 -7.68
C ALA A 23 14.44 3.70 -8.67
N GLU A 24 14.70 2.50 -8.17
CA GLU A 24 14.80 1.29 -8.99
C GLU A 24 13.44 0.88 -9.55
N SER A 25 12.39 0.89 -8.73
CA SER A 25 11.02 0.61 -9.17
C SER A 25 10.57 1.59 -10.25
N PHE A 26 10.82 2.87 -10.04
CA PHE A 26 10.49 3.92 -11.01
C PHE A 26 11.30 3.76 -12.31
N GLY A 27 12.58 3.40 -12.23
CA GLY A 27 13.41 3.13 -13.40
C GLY A 27 12.94 1.93 -14.22
N ARG A 28 12.43 0.89 -13.56
CA ARG A 28 11.85 -0.30 -14.21
C ARG A 28 10.46 -0.05 -14.82
N LYS A 29 9.80 1.05 -14.47
CA LYS A 29 8.43 1.40 -14.90
C LYS A 29 7.38 0.33 -14.57
N ARG A 30 7.61 -0.45 -13.52
CA ARG A 30 6.66 -1.46 -13.03
C ARG A 30 6.90 -1.77 -11.56
N GLY A 31 5.85 -2.17 -10.87
CA GLY A 31 5.92 -2.57 -9.47
C GLY A 31 4.59 -3.03 -8.91
N VAL A 32 4.63 -3.53 -7.67
CA VAL A 32 3.45 -3.85 -6.86
C VAL A 32 2.97 -2.61 -6.10
N GLY A 33 1.83 -2.68 -5.42
CA GLY A 33 1.27 -1.56 -4.66
C GLY A 33 2.27 -0.91 -3.69
N GLN A 34 3.10 -1.70 -3.02
CA GLN A 34 4.18 -1.23 -2.16
C GLN A 34 5.19 -0.32 -2.90
N ASP A 35 5.56 -0.69 -4.12
CA ASP A 35 6.53 0.09 -4.91
C ASP A 35 5.94 1.43 -5.33
N PHE A 36 4.68 1.44 -5.77
CA PHE A 36 3.95 2.67 -6.09
C PHE A 36 3.88 3.62 -4.88
N ALA A 37 3.59 3.07 -3.70
CA ALA A 37 3.57 3.84 -2.46
C ALA A 37 4.94 4.46 -2.18
N HIS A 38 6.02 3.68 -2.26
CA HIS A 38 7.38 4.18 -2.02
C HIS A 38 7.80 5.24 -3.04
N VAL A 39 7.51 5.06 -4.33
CA VAL A 39 7.83 6.06 -5.37
C VAL A 39 7.06 7.36 -5.11
N PHE A 40 5.76 7.26 -4.77
CA PHE A 40 4.97 8.45 -4.43
C PHE A 40 5.53 9.18 -3.21
N ILE A 41 5.86 8.45 -2.14
CA ILE A 41 6.43 9.02 -0.91
C ILE A 41 7.76 9.71 -1.17
N ALA A 42 8.65 9.07 -1.95
CA ALA A 42 9.94 9.66 -2.30
C ALA A 42 9.76 10.96 -3.11
N ALA A 43 8.87 10.96 -4.09
CA ALA A 43 8.55 12.15 -4.88
C ALA A 43 7.93 13.27 -4.02
N ALA A 44 6.98 12.95 -3.15
CA ALA A 44 6.36 13.92 -2.25
C ALA A 44 7.40 14.55 -1.32
N ARG A 45 8.24 13.75 -0.68
CA ARG A 45 9.29 14.22 0.22
C ARG A 45 10.33 15.07 -0.50
N SER A 46 10.69 14.75 -1.74
CA SER A 46 11.61 15.59 -2.55
C SER A 46 11.04 16.98 -2.86
N LEU A 47 9.72 17.13 -2.83
CA LEU A 47 9.01 18.41 -2.98
C LEU A 47 8.73 19.09 -1.63
N GLY A 48 9.25 18.57 -0.52
CA GLY A 48 9.00 19.10 0.82
C GLY A 48 7.60 18.77 1.38
N ILE A 49 6.87 17.84 0.77
CA ILE A 49 5.55 17.41 1.22
C ILE A 49 5.73 16.23 2.18
N PRO A 50 5.28 16.36 3.46
CA PRO A 50 5.31 15.23 4.38
C PRO A 50 4.45 14.08 3.83
N ALA A 51 5.03 12.89 3.80
CA ALA A 51 4.34 11.70 3.32
C ALA A 51 4.73 10.47 4.14
N ARG A 52 3.78 9.53 4.27
CA ARG A 52 3.96 8.29 5.04
C ARG A 52 3.36 7.09 4.32
N TYR A 53 3.83 5.93 4.69
CA TYR A 53 3.39 4.65 4.15
C TYR A 53 2.20 4.11 4.93
N VAL A 54 1.24 3.54 4.22
CA VAL A 54 0.09 2.83 4.81
C VAL A 54 0.05 1.41 4.25
N GLY A 55 0.05 0.45 5.15
CA GLY A 55 -0.21 -0.95 4.84
C GLY A 55 -1.63 -1.33 5.24
N GLY A 56 -2.28 -2.13 4.41
CA GLY A 56 -3.63 -2.57 4.66
C GLY A 56 -4.16 -3.49 3.56
N TYR A 57 -5.45 -3.39 3.28
CA TYR A 57 -6.14 -4.22 2.30
C TYR A 57 -7.04 -3.37 1.41
N PHE A 58 -7.21 -3.81 0.18
CA PHE A 58 -8.11 -3.16 -0.78
C PHE A 58 -9.19 -4.16 -1.19
N ARG A 59 -10.45 -3.83 -0.93
CA ARG A 59 -11.59 -4.63 -1.33
C ARG A 59 -11.89 -4.42 -2.82
N ARG A 60 -11.72 -5.46 -3.61
CA ARG A 60 -12.09 -5.47 -5.04
C ARG A 60 -13.55 -5.84 -5.21
N GLU A 61 -14.19 -5.30 -6.24
CA GLU A 61 -15.56 -5.67 -6.60
C GLU A 61 -15.63 -7.16 -6.94
N GLY A 62 -16.66 -7.84 -6.41
CA GLY A 62 -16.93 -9.27 -6.65
C GLY A 62 -16.13 -10.25 -5.81
N GLY A 63 -15.24 -9.79 -4.89
CA GLY A 63 -14.44 -10.65 -4.03
C GLY A 63 -14.25 -10.11 -2.64
N SER A 64 -14.46 -10.93 -1.62
CA SER A 64 -14.12 -10.63 -0.22
C SER A 64 -12.81 -11.27 0.21
N GLU A 65 -12.34 -12.31 -0.47
CA GLU A 65 -11.07 -12.97 -0.19
C GLU A 65 -9.92 -12.30 -0.92
N GLN A 66 -8.84 -12.02 -0.21
CA GLN A 66 -7.62 -11.45 -0.74
C GLN A 66 -6.43 -12.32 -0.33
N GLU A 67 -5.59 -12.64 -1.31
CA GLU A 67 -4.38 -13.42 -1.07
C GLU A 67 -3.19 -12.55 -0.67
N SER A 68 -3.28 -11.23 -0.91
CA SER A 68 -2.20 -10.29 -0.64
C SER A 68 -2.69 -9.00 0.00
N SER A 69 -1.84 -8.42 0.84
CA SER A 69 -2.02 -7.07 1.35
C SER A 69 -1.88 -6.03 0.24
N HIS A 70 -2.40 -4.83 0.50
CA HIS A 70 -2.25 -3.67 -0.35
C HIS A 70 -1.53 -2.54 0.39
N ALA A 71 -0.96 -1.62 -0.35
CA ALA A 71 -0.26 -0.48 0.21
C ALA A 71 -0.55 0.79 -0.59
N TRP A 72 -0.55 1.91 0.14
CA TRP A 72 -0.69 3.25 -0.42
C TRP A 72 0.08 4.28 0.39
N ALA A 73 0.04 5.51 -0.03
CA ALA A 73 0.67 6.61 0.68
C ALA A 73 -0.37 7.55 1.30
N GLU A 74 0.03 8.26 2.33
CA GLU A 74 -0.66 9.46 2.79
C GLU A 74 0.29 10.65 2.69
N ALA A 75 -0.19 11.75 2.14
CA ALA A 75 0.53 13.01 2.04
C ALA A 75 -0.18 14.10 2.83
N PHE A 76 0.58 14.93 3.53
CA PHE A 76 0.00 16.04 4.28
C PHE A 76 -0.21 17.25 3.34
N VAL A 77 -1.46 17.64 3.20
CA VAL A 77 -1.86 18.82 2.41
C VAL A 77 -2.36 19.88 3.39
N PRO A 78 -1.77 21.10 3.37
CA PRO A 78 -2.28 22.20 4.20
C PRO A 78 -3.80 22.38 4.04
N GLU A 79 -4.50 22.64 5.13
CA GLU A 79 -5.96 22.82 5.21
C GLU A 79 -6.79 21.53 5.04
N LEU A 80 -6.27 20.49 4.41
CA LEU A 80 -6.94 19.19 4.26
C LEU A 80 -6.43 18.13 5.25
N GLY A 81 -5.20 18.28 5.74
CA GLY A 81 -4.55 17.27 6.57
C GLY A 81 -3.96 16.12 5.76
N TRP A 82 -4.00 14.92 6.31
CA TRP A 82 -3.47 13.73 5.66
C TRP A 82 -4.45 13.20 4.61
N VAL A 83 -4.02 13.22 3.36
CA VAL A 83 -4.77 12.71 2.20
C VAL A 83 -4.19 11.38 1.76
N ALA A 84 -5.02 10.35 1.71
CA ALA A 84 -4.63 9.01 1.30
C ALA A 84 -4.65 8.87 -0.22
N VAL A 85 -3.56 8.39 -0.79
CA VAL A 85 -3.30 8.33 -2.23
C VAL A 85 -2.84 6.92 -2.62
N ASP A 86 -3.67 6.23 -3.39
CA ASP A 86 -3.37 4.91 -3.94
C ASP A 86 -2.90 5.04 -5.39
N ALA A 87 -1.60 5.15 -5.57
CA ALA A 87 -1.00 5.35 -6.88
C ALA A 87 -1.09 4.10 -7.78
N ALA A 88 -1.12 2.91 -7.20
CA ALA A 88 -1.27 1.67 -7.96
C ALA A 88 -2.63 1.59 -8.65
N ASN A 89 -3.70 2.05 -7.99
CA ASN A 89 -5.05 2.10 -8.54
C ASN A 89 -5.42 3.47 -9.16
N GLY A 90 -4.55 4.46 -9.06
CA GLY A 90 -4.76 5.79 -9.64
C GLY A 90 -5.85 6.62 -8.98
N LEU A 91 -6.13 6.39 -7.69
CA LEU A 91 -7.24 7.03 -6.97
C LEU A 91 -6.84 7.44 -5.54
N CYS A 92 -7.66 8.28 -4.92
CA CYS A 92 -7.57 8.53 -3.49
C CYS A 92 -8.22 7.37 -2.73
N ALA A 93 -7.63 6.99 -1.59
CA ALA A 93 -8.18 5.91 -0.78
C ALA A 93 -9.55 6.31 -0.21
N ALA A 94 -10.47 5.37 -0.25
CA ALA A 94 -11.86 5.52 0.14
C ALA A 94 -12.36 4.26 0.89
N GLU A 95 -13.66 4.03 0.90
CA GLU A 95 -14.31 2.93 1.66
C GLU A 95 -13.81 1.52 1.33
N ALA A 96 -13.24 1.31 0.13
CA ALA A 96 -12.66 0.04 -0.25
C ALA A 96 -11.29 -0.24 0.40
N HIS A 97 -10.67 0.76 1.02
CA HIS A 97 -9.36 0.65 1.65
C HIS A 97 -9.49 0.40 3.15
N VAL A 98 -8.91 -0.71 3.61
CA VAL A 98 -8.84 -1.05 5.02
C VAL A 98 -7.43 -0.75 5.53
N ARG A 99 -7.30 0.33 6.29
CA ARG A 99 -6.03 0.78 6.87
C ARG A 99 -5.68 -0.06 8.10
N VAL A 100 -4.51 -0.66 8.12
CA VAL A 100 -4.06 -1.52 9.23
C VAL A 100 -2.88 -0.90 9.96
N ALA A 101 -1.87 -0.44 9.23
CA ALA A 101 -0.65 0.08 9.83
C ALA A 101 -0.12 1.30 9.06
N VAL A 102 0.55 2.19 9.77
CA VAL A 102 1.19 3.39 9.24
C VAL A 102 2.64 3.43 9.66
N GLY A 103 3.52 3.82 8.77
CA GLY A 103 4.94 3.95 9.06
C GLY A 103 5.65 4.85 8.06
N LEU A 104 6.95 5.01 8.23
CA LEU A 104 7.78 5.78 7.30
C LEU A 104 8.00 5.04 5.98
N ASP A 105 7.94 3.72 6.02
CA ASP A 105 8.15 2.81 4.91
C ASP A 105 7.40 1.49 5.15
N SER A 106 7.50 0.56 4.20
CA SER A 106 6.89 -0.77 4.30
C SER A 106 7.42 -1.60 5.47
N LEU A 107 8.68 -1.42 5.83
CA LEU A 107 9.29 -2.17 6.92
C LEU A 107 8.74 -1.73 8.28
N SER A 108 8.60 -0.42 8.50
CA SER A 108 8.04 0.14 9.74
C SER A 108 6.54 -0.10 9.89
N ALA A 109 5.81 -0.26 8.78
CA ALA A 109 4.38 -0.56 8.75
C ALA A 109 4.06 -2.06 8.59
N ALA A 110 5.06 -2.95 8.64
CA ALA A 110 4.83 -4.37 8.48
C ALA A 110 3.98 -4.93 9.63
N PRO A 111 2.88 -5.66 9.35
CA PRO A 111 1.98 -6.18 10.39
C PRO A 111 2.63 -7.29 11.21
N LEU A 112 3.63 -7.97 10.64
CA LEU A 112 4.39 -9.02 11.31
C LEU A 112 5.88 -8.81 11.04
N ARG A 113 6.66 -8.67 12.13
CA ARG A 113 8.12 -8.58 12.10
C ARG A 113 8.70 -9.57 13.08
N GLY A 114 9.65 -10.36 12.63
CA GLY A 114 10.36 -11.31 13.48
C GLY A 114 11.75 -11.58 12.93
N THR A 115 12.65 -11.96 13.84
CA THR A 115 13.97 -12.47 13.50
C THR A 115 14.07 -13.87 14.06
N ARG A 116 14.41 -14.84 13.19
CA ARG A 116 14.68 -16.21 13.61
C ARG A 116 16.17 -16.49 13.49
N TYR A 117 16.72 -17.11 14.49
CA TYR A 117 18.11 -17.53 14.51
C TYR A 117 18.20 -19.05 14.29
N GLY A 118 18.70 -19.47 13.12
CA GLY A 118 18.89 -20.88 12.76
C GLY A 118 17.62 -21.63 12.38
N GLY A 119 17.74 -22.81 11.83
CA GLY A 119 16.66 -23.70 11.38
C GLY A 119 16.39 -23.68 9.88
N ALA A 120 15.51 -24.60 9.43
CA ALA A 120 15.02 -24.66 8.06
C ALA A 120 14.15 -23.44 7.71
N GLY A 121 14.04 -23.11 6.41
CA GLY A 121 13.20 -22.01 5.93
C GLY A 121 11.76 -22.08 6.46
N GLU A 122 11.14 -20.92 6.61
CA GLU A 122 9.77 -20.78 7.11
C GLU A 122 8.87 -20.31 5.97
N VAL A 123 7.69 -20.91 5.87
CA VAL A 123 6.64 -20.51 4.92
C VAL A 123 5.47 -19.94 5.73
N ILE A 124 5.12 -18.68 5.47
CA ILE A 124 3.97 -18.03 6.07
C ILE A 124 2.88 -17.93 5.02
N SER A 125 1.69 -18.45 5.34
CA SER A 125 0.48 -18.31 4.53
C SER A 125 -0.53 -17.43 5.27
N VAL A 126 -1.06 -16.42 4.58
CA VAL A 126 -2.05 -15.50 5.14
C VAL A 126 -3.28 -15.50 4.24
N LYS A 127 -4.45 -15.71 4.85
CA LYS A 127 -5.76 -15.50 4.20
C LYS A 127 -6.44 -14.31 4.82
N VAL A 128 -6.93 -13.42 4.00
CA VAL A 128 -7.62 -12.20 4.44
C VAL A 128 -9.00 -12.14 3.78
N ARG A 129 -10.01 -11.87 4.58
CA ARG A 129 -11.36 -11.59 4.13
C ARG A 129 -11.75 -10.17 4.49
N VAL A 130 -12.21 -9.42 3.49
CA VAL A 130 -12.66 -8.03 3.65
C VAL A 130 -14.11 -7.96 3.20
N ASP A 131 -15.01 -7.70 4.14
CA ASP A 131 -16.44 -7.58 3.91
C ASP A 131 -16.93 -6.17 4.30
N GLN A 132 -17.97 -5.70 3.63
CA GLN A 132 -18.68 -4.50 4.06
C GLN A 132 -19.68 -4.88 5.13
N ALA A 133 -19.61 -4.19 6.29
CA ALA A 133 -20.62 -4.37 7.33
C ALA A 133 -22.00 -3.94 6.80
N ALA A 134 -23.00 -4.80 6.98
CA ALA A 134 -24.38 -4.41 6.71
C ALA A 134 -24.78 -3.28 7.66
N GLN A 135 -25.33 -2.19 7.14
CA GLN A 135 -25.92 -1.16 7.99
C GLN A 135 -27.09 -1.78 8.75
N GLN A 136 -26.95 -1.91 10.05
CA GLN A 136 -28.10 -2.18 10.91
C GLN A 136 -28.95 -0.91 10.95
N ILE A 137 -30.08 -0.94 10.25
CA ILE A 137 -31.10 0.07 10.43
C ILE A 137 -31.71 -0.20 11.80
N GLN A 138 -31.31 0.56 12.80
CA GLN A 138 -32.05 0.61 14.07
C GLN A 138 -33.33 1.40 13.81
N ASN A 139 -34.42 0.68 13.75
CA ASN A 139 -35.75 1.28 13.83
C ASN A 139 -36.06 1.67 15.28
#